data_23f14661fcd2e9f7969cac9081eff2d3
#
_entry.id   23f14661fcd2e9f7969cac9081eff2d3
#
_cell.length_a   1.000
_cell.length_b   1.000
_cell.length_c   1.000
_cell.angle_alpha   90.00
_cell.angle_beta   90.00
_cell.angle_gamma   90.00
#
_symmetry.space_group_name_H-M   'P 1'
#
loop_
_entity.id
_entity.type
_entity.pdbx_description
1 polymer ?
#
loop_
_entity_poly.entity_id
_entity_poly.type
_entity_poly.pdbx_seq_one_letter_code
_entity_poly.pdbx_strand_id
1 'polypeptide(L)'
;MKIENLKKLIQNNLENKTFEIKRVFHGRGNFYEDFNYLTVDSLNEILFATFFEESSDENEIIKALKDIANAYNYKTFIVQKKYKKDELNEAIIGEIPPFYIVVENGLKYKINFFNKNIGIFLDMKIGREYINSICKDKNVLNLFSYTCAFSVVAINAKAKQVVNVDMAKGALTTGRENHHLNNLDTKKVKFMPYDILKSWNRIKKEGPYDIIIIDPPSFQKGSFAATKDYEKIIKKLPELASENCIVLSCLNAPELDSDFIKQKFEEFAPTFKFEKRLENLKEFITNNEEKSLKNLIFKKQNSN
;
A
#
# COMPACT_ATOMS: atom_id res chain seq x y z
N MET A 1 6.32 31.38 9.95
CA MET A 1 6.57 30.50 11.11
C MET A 1 6.15 29.04 10.82
N LYS A 2 4.92 28.77 10.32
CA LYS A 2 4.43 27.42 10.00
C LYS A 2 5.31 26.68 8.96
N ILE A 3 5.58 27.30 7.81
CA ILE A 3 6.35 26.72 6.71
C ILE A 3 7.80 26.46 7.10
N GLU A 4 8.40 27.30 7.93
CA GLU A 4 9.75 27.07 8.42
C GLU A 4 9.85 25.86 9.33
N ASN A 5 8.81 25.58 10.13
CA ASN A 5 8.72 24.35 10.92
C ASN A 5 8.55 23.13 10.02
N LEU A 6 7.72 23.20 8.97
CA LEU A 6 7.57 22.15 7.97
C LEU A 6 8.93 21.84 7.31
N LYS A 7 9.70 22.85 6.90
CA LYS A 7 11.05 22.67 6.33
C LYS A 7 11.96 21.90 7.29
N LYS A 8 12.04 22.32 8.55
CA LYS A 8 12.86 21.65 9.57
C LYS A 8 12.48 20.18 9.77
N LEU A 9 11.18 19.88 9.85
CA LEU A 9 10.67 18.50 9.99
C LEU A 9 11.10 17.64 8.82
N ILE A 10 10.94 18.12 7.59
CA ILE A 10 11.33 17.38 6.39
C ILE A 10 12.85 17.21 6.34
N GLN A 11 13.63 18.25 6.66
CA GLN A 11 15.08 18.18 6.68
C GLN A 11 15.58 17.15 7.70
N ASN A 12 15.05 17.15 8.92
CA ASN A 12 15.39 16.15 9.94
C ASN A 12 15.12 14.72 9.45
N ASN A 13 14.00 14.49 8.74
CA ASN A 13 13.67 13.19 8.18
C ASN A 13 14.52 12.81 6.96
N LEU A 14 15.24 13.78 6.36
CA LEU A 14 16.17 13.60 5.25
C LEU A 14 17.64 13.48 5.69
N GLU A 15 17.99 13.72 6.95
CA GLU A 15 19.38 13.63 7.43
C GLU A 15 20.06 12.28 7.09
N ASN A 16 19.29 11.20 7.10
CA ASN A 16 19.74 9.86 6.71
C ASN A 16 19.09 9.41 5.39
N LYS A 17 19.12 10.30 4.38
CA LYS A 17 18.58 9.97 3.05
C LYS A 17 19.29 8.75 2.49
N THR A 18 18.50 7.72 2.17
CA THR A 18 18.95 6.50 1.50
C THR A 18 18.41 6.45 0.07
N PHE A 19 18.84 5.45 -0.70
CA PHE A 19 18.25 5.17 -2.02
C PHE A 19 16.86 4.51 -1.93
N GLU A 20 16.40 4.15 -0.73
CA GLU A 20 15.08 3.56 -0.55
C GLU A 20 13.98 4.63 -0.48
N ILE A 21 12.80 4.23 -0.91
CA ILE A 21 11.62 5.10 -0.80
C ILE A 21 11.26 5.29 0.66
N LYS A 22 10.92 6.54 1.00
CA LYS A 22 10.53 6.90 2.36
C LYS A 22 9.52 8.05 2.35
N ARG A 23 8.49 7.97 3.22
CA ARG A 23 7.68 9.12 3.59
C ARG A 23 8.52 10.04 4.47
N VAL A 24 8.69 11.31 4.04
CA VAL A 24 9.45 12.33 4.81
C VAL A 24 8.55 13.35 5.48
N PHE A 25 7.29 13.44 5.05
CA PHE A 25 6.26 14.21 5.76
C PHE A 25 4.88 13.60 5.56
N HIS A 26 4.13 13.41 6.64
CA HIS A 26 2.80 12.83 6.63
C HIS A 26 1.78 13.71 7.36
N GLY A 27 1.11 14.60 6.64
CA GLY A 27 0.04 15.43 7.19
C GLY A 27 -1.28 14.67 7.38
N ARG A 28 -1.56 13.65 6.54
CA ARG A 28 -2.83 12.91 6.50
C ARG A 28 -3.23 12.24 7.82
N GLY A 29 -2.30 12.04 8.74
CA GLY A 29 -2.58 11.53 10.09
C GLY A 29 -3.20 12.55 11.05
N ASN A 30 -3.45 13.79 10.61
CA ASN A 30 -3.96 14.91 11.41
C ASN A 30 -3.12 15.23 12.66
N PHE A 31 -1.87 14.79 12.71
CA PHE A 31 -0.93 15.16 13.75
C PHE A 31 -0.42 16.61 13.55
N TYR A 32 -0.32 17.02 12.28
CA TYR A 32 0.05 18.37 11.86
C TYR A 32 -1.19 19.07 11.27
N GLU A 33 -2.02 19.70 12.12
CA GLU A 33 -3.32 20.27 11.73
C GLU A 33 -3.24 21.26 10.56
N ASP A 34 -2.16 22.07 10.52
CA ASP A 34 -1.93 23.05 9.46
C ASP A 34 -1.59 22.45 8.09
N PHE A 35 -1.27 21.15 8.01
CA PHE A 35 -0.77 20.47 6.81
C PHE A 35 -1.42 19.10 6.56
N ASN A 36 -2.64 18.90 7.06
CA ASN A 36 -3.36 17.62 6.93
C ASN A 36 -3.65 17.20 5.48
N TYR A 37 -3.52 18.12 4.54
CA TYR A 37 -3.70 17.94 3.10
C TYR A 37 -2.41 17.58 2.34
N LEU A 38 -1.25 17.54 3.02
CA LEU A 38 0.06 17.37 2.39
C LEU A 38 0.73 16.05 2.79
N THR A 39 1.37 15.41 1.81
CA THR A 39 2.40 14.40 2.07
C THR A 39 3.61 14.66 1.19
N VAL A 40 4.81 14.30 1.69
CA VAL A 40 6.05 14.41 0.93
C VAL A 40 6.80 13.08 1.04
N ASP A 41 7.19 12.54 -0.10
CA ASP A 41 7.93 11.29 -0.25
C ASP A 41 9.30 11.55 -0.89
N SER A 42 10.33 10.90 -0.37
CA SER A 42 11.65 10.78 -1.00
C SER A 42 11.68 9.50 -1.80
N LEU A 43 11.80 9.60 -3.11
CA LEU A 43 11.80 8.49 -4.05
C LEU A 43 13.16 8.45 -4.76
N ASN A 44 14.23 8.13 -4.01
CA ASN A 44 15.61 8.16 -4.47
C ASN A 44 16.02 9.57 -4.95
N GLU A 45 16.08 9.83 -6.25
CA GLU A 45 16.48 11.13 -6.83
C GLU A 45 15.29 12.07 -7.08
N ILE A 46 14.07 11.65 -6.71
CA ILE A 46 12.83 12.42 -6.90
C ILE A 46 12.25 12.78 -5.54
N LEU A 47 12.01 14.07 -5.31
CA LEU A 47 11.14 14.54 -4.25
C LEU A 47 9.70 14.59 -4.80
N PHE A 48 8.76 13.98 -4.10
CA PHE A 48 7.37 13.86 -4.55
C PHE A 48 6.42 14.39 -3.48
N ALA A 49 5.76 15.52 -3.76
CA ALA A 49 4.77 16.11 -2.88
C ALA A 49 3.36 15.86 -3.40
N THR A 50 2.46 15.45 -2.53
CA THR A 50 1.05 15.25 -2.88
C THR A 50 0.17 16.16 -2.06
N PHE A 51 -0.61 17.01 -2.73
CA PHE A 51 -1.67 17.81 -2.16
C PHE A 51 -3.01 17.10 -2.38
N PHE A 52 -3.72 16.81 -1.29
CA PHE A 52 -5.03 16.14 -1.32
C PHE A 52 -6.19 17.12 -1.40
N GLU A 53 -5.98 18.35 -0.94
CA GLU A 53 -6.92 19.48 -0.94
C GLU A 53 -6.18 20.74 -1.37
N GLU A 54 -6.89 21.71 -1.90
CA GLU A 54 -6.37 23.03 -2.23
C GLU A 54 -6.05 23.82 -0.95
N SER A 55 -4.96 24.58 -0.95
CA SER A 55 -4.55 25.39 0.20
C SER A 55 -4.04 26.76 -0.25
N SER A 56 -4.34 27.79 0.53
CA SER A 56 -3.81 29.16 0.34
C SER A 56 -2.27 29.21 0.40
N ASP A 57 -1.66 28.30 1.15
CA ASP A 57 -0.22 28.27 1.39
C ASP A 57 0.52 27.40 0.37
N GLU A 58 -0.19 26.82 -0.62
CA GLU A 58 0.36 25.84 -1.58
C GLU A 58 1.63 26.37 -2.28
N ASN A 59 1.59 27.59 -2.81
CA ASN A 59 2.73 28.19 -3.53
C ASN A 59 3.94 28.39 -2.62
N GLU A 60 3.73 28.78 -1.38
CA GLU A 60 4.81 28.95 -0.40
C GLU A 60 5.41 27.61 0.02
N ILE A 61 4.57 26.58 0.18
CA ILE A 61 5.00 25.21 0.47
C ILE A 61 5.82 24.68 -0.71
N ILE A 62 5.35 24.84 -1.96
CA ILE A 62 6.08 24.40 -3.17
C ILE A 62 7.45 25.10 -3.23
N LYS A 63 7.52 26.40 -2.95
CA LYS A 63 8.79 27.13 -2.90
C LYS A 63 9.73 26.56 -1.83
N ALA A 64 9.22 26.31 -0.63
CA ALA A 64 9.99 25.72 0.47
C ALA A 64 10.52 24.32 0.14
N LEU A 65 9.68 23.48 -0.49
CA LEU A 65 10.06 22.14 -0.95
C LEU A 65 11.07 22.19 -2.11
N LYS A 66 10.99 23.18 -2.99
CA LYS A 66 11.99 23.43 -4.05
C LYS A 66 13.36 23.73 -3.46
N ASP A 67 13.42 24.55 -2.41
CA ASP A 67 14.67 24.85 -1.69
C ASP A 67 15.27 23.58 -1.08
N ILE A 68 14.42 22.73 -0.46
CA ILE A 68 14.84 21.42 0.08
C ILE A 68 15.33 20.51 -1.05
N ALA A 69 14.60 20.42 -2.17
CA ALA A 69 14.99 19.59 -3.29
C ALA A 69 16.38 19.95 -3.82
N ASN A 70 16.68 21.25 -3.93
CA ASN A 70 18.00 21.73 -4.32
C ASN A 70 19.07 21.43 -3.26
N ALA A 71 18.79 21.67 -1.98
CA ALA A 71 19.74 21.46 -0.88
C ALA A 71 20.14 19.97 -0.73
N TYR A 72 19.21 19.04 -1.02
CA TYR A 72 19.43 17.60 -0.92
C TYR A 72 19.73 16.94 -2.29
N ASN A 73 20.04 17.73 -3.33
CA ASN A 73 20.42 17.27 -4.67
C ASN A 73 19.41 16.31 -5.31
N TYR A 74 18.11 16.59 -5.18
CA TYR A 74 17.09 15.90 -5.95
C TYR A 74 17.17 16.36 -7.43
N LYS A 75 17.19 15.41 -8.33
CA LYS A 75 17.19 15.69 -9.79
C LYS A 75 15.83 16.17 -10.29
N THR A 76 14.78 15.70 -9.61
CA THR A 76 13.41 16.02 -9.98
C THR A 76 12.60 16.33 -8.73
N PHE A 77 11.76 17.36 -8.81
CA PHE A 77 10.72 17.64 -7.82
C PHE A 77 9.37 17.65 -8.52
N ILE A 78 8.49 16.73 -8.14
CA ILE A 78 7.15 16.56 -8.70
C ILE A 78 6.12 16.92 -7.64
N VAL A 79 5.11 17.69 -8.04
CA VAL A 79 3.92 17.99 -7.24
C VAL A 79 2.73 17.30 -7.88
N GLN A 80 1.99 16.52 -7.08
CA GLN A 80 0.72 15.92 -7.45
C GLN A 80 -0.42 16.63 -6.73
N LYS A 81 -1.42 17.13 -7.48
CA LYS A 81 -2.60 17.83 -6.97
C LYS A 81 -3.84 16.94 -7.11
N LYS A 82 -4.07 16.05 -6.12
CA LYS A 82 -5.17 15.05 -6.17
C LYS A 82 -6.58 15.64 -6.14
N TYR A 83 -6.71 16.90 -5.78
CA TYR A 83 -7.97 17.64 -5.81
C TYR A 83 -8.36 18.10 -7.23
N LYS A 84 -7.40 18.15 -8.17
CA LYS A 84 -7.65 18.45 -9.58
C LYS A 84 -8.16 17.21 -10.34
N LYS A 85 -8.96 17.42 -11.37
CA LYS A 85 -9.40 16.35 -12.28
C LYS A 85 -8.38 16.10 -13.39
N ASP A 86 -7.82 17.16 -13.93
CA ASP A 86 -6.85 17.17 -15.01
C ASP A 86 -5.52 17.77 -14.53
N GLU A 87 -4.43 17.49 -15.23
CA GLU A 87 -3.09 18.00 -14.90
C GLU A 87 -2.70 17.73 -13.43
N LEU A 88 -2.88 16.48 -13.02
CA LEU A 88 -2.62 16.03 -11.65
C LEU A 88 -1.19 16.26 -11.19
N ASN A 89 -0.21 16.21 -12.11
CA ASN A 89 1.21 16.20 -11.80
C ASN A 89 1.94 17.33 -12.54
N GLU A 90 2.84 18.00 -11.82
CA GLU A 90 3.65 19.09 -12.32
C GLU A 90 5.11 18.88 -11.89
N ALA A 91 6.07 19.02 -12.82
CA ALA A 91 7.49 19.05 -12.48
C ALA A 91 7.90 20.47 -12.12
N ILE A 92 8.33 20.70 -10.89
CA ILE A 92 8.87 21.99 -10.41
C ILE A 92 10.38 22.09 -10.67
N ILE A 93 11.07 20.93 -10.67
CA ILE A 93 12.48 20.75 -11.04
C ILE A 93 12.56 19.52 -11.95
N GLY A 94 13.34 19.60 -13.02
CA GLY A 94 13.53 18.49 -13.96
C GLY A 94 12.29 18.18 -14.78
N GLU A 95 12.14 16.92 -15.15
CA GLU A 95 11.03 16.40 -15.97
C GLU A 95 10.38 15.18 -15.32
N ILE A 96 9.07 14.98 -15.55
CA ILE A 96 8.38 13.77 -15.09
C ILE A 96 8.79 12.60 -15.97
N PRO A 97 9.48 11.59 -15.45
CA PRO A 97 9.84 10.44 -16.26
C PRO A 97 8.59 9.60 -16.61
N PRO A 98 8.55 8.96 -17.80
CA PRO A 98 7.40 8.13 -18.19
C PRO A 98 7.18 6.94 -17.27
N PHE A 99 8.22 6.46 -16.62
CA PHE A 99 8.22 5.53 -15.51
C PHE A 99 9.50 5.70 -14.68
N TYR A 100 9.48 5.23 -13.44
CA TYR A 100 10.64 5.28 -12.57
C TYR A 100 10.74 4.00 -11.75
N ILE A 101 11.96 3.61 -11.39
CA ILE A 101 12.21 2.44 -10.55
C ILE A 101 12.60 2.92 -9.16
N VAL A 102 11.82 2.48 -8.18
CA VAL A 102 12.09 2.73 -6.76
C VAL A 102 12.51 1.46 -6.05
N VAL A 103 13.16 1.61 -4.89
CA VAL A 103 13.62 0.49 -4.07
C VAL A 103 12.98 0.56 -2.69
N GLU A 104 12.49 -0.58 -2.21
CA GLU A 104 12.04 -0.77 -0.84
C GLU A 104 12.57 -2.12 -0.32
N ASN A 105 13.31 -2.09 0.80
CA ASN A 105 13.94 -3.28 1.39
C ASN A 105 14.74 -4.10 0.35
N GLY A 106 15.50 -3.40 -0.52
CA GLY A 106 16.30 -3.98 -1.58
C GLY A 106 15.53 -4.49 -2.80
N LEU A 107 14.20 -4.44 -2.81
CA LEU A 107 13.35 -4.85 -3.93
C LEU A 107 12.94 -3.66 -4.78
N LYS A 108 12.91 -3.87 -6.10
CA LYS A 108 12.65 -2.86 -7.12
C LYS A 108 11.17 -2.87 -7.50
N TYR A 109 10.61 -1.67 -7.66
CA TYR A 109 9.23 -1.48 -8.09
C TYR A 109 9.15 -0.39 -9.16
N LYS A 110 8.41 -0.67 -10.22
CA LYS A 110 8.10 0.31 -11.27
C LYS A 110 6.94 1.18 -10.81
N ILE A 111 7.14 2.50 -10.85
CA ILE A 111 6.12 3.50 -10.59
C ILE A 111 5.88 4.37 -11.81
N ASN A 112 4.70 4.97 -11.88
CA ASN A 112 4.29 5.86 -12.96
C ASN A 112 3.58 7.08 -12.36
N PHE A 113 4.18 8.24 -12.49
CA PHE A 113 3.65 9.50 -11.97
C PHE A 113 2.42 10.01 -12.72
N PHE A 114 2.13 9.53 -13.93
CA PHE A 114 0.92 9.90 -14.67
C PHE A 114 -0.35 9.23 -14.13
N ASN A 115 -0.20 8.27 -13.23
CA ASN A 115 -1.32 7.62 -12.55
C ASN A 115 -1.68 8.36 -11.26
N LYS A 116 -2.97 8.36 -10.89
CA LYS A 116 -3.44 8.89 -9.60
C LYS A 116 -2.77 8.21 -8.41
N ASN A 117 -2.56 6.89 -8.50
CA ASN A 117 -1.76 6.10 -7.57
C ASN A 117 -0.51 5.64 -8.33
N ILE A 118 0.66 6.00 -7.84
CA ILE A 118 1.92 5.90 -8.59
C ILE A 118 2.45 4.48 -8.80
N GLY A 119 1.93 3.48 -8.09
CA GLY A 119 2.33 2.07 -8.28
C GLY A 119 2.71 1.33 -7.01
N ILE A 120 3.01 2.00 -5.91
CA ILE A 120 3.28 1.41 -4.60
C ILE A 120 2.69 2.28 -3.49
N PHE A 121 2.18 1.65 -2.44
CA PHE A 121 1.71 2.31 -1.23
C PHE A 121 2.75 2.15 -0.14
N LEU A 122 3.37 3.27 0.28
CA LEU A 122 4.48 3.26 1.24
C LEU A 122 4.04 2.84 2.65
N ASP A 123 2.80 3.17 3.03
CA ASP A 123 2.19 2.82 4.31
C ASP A 123 2.00 1.30 4.48
N MET A 124 1.96 0.55 3.38
CA MET A 124 1.87 -0.91 3.40
C MET A 124 3.23 -1.61 3.59
N LYS A 125 4.34 -0.90 3.77
CA LYS A 125 5.67 -1.48 3.96
C LYS A 125 5.70 -2.47 5.12
N ILE A 126 5.11 -2.11 6.27
CA ILE A 126 5.07 -2.99 7.45
C ILE A 126 4.29 -4.29 7.18
N GLY A 127 3.20 -4.22 6.40
CA GLY A 127 2.46 -5.40 5.95
C GLY A 127 3.30 -6.30 5.05
N ARG A 128 4.09 -5.70 4.13
CA ARG A 128 5.01 -6.44 3.26
C ARG A 128 6.15 -7.09 4.05
N GLU A 129 6.71 -6.41 5.04
CA GLU A 129 7.74 -6.97 5.94
C GLU A 129 7.18 -8.15 6.75
N TYR A 130 5.96 -8.04 7.25
CA TYR A 130 5.31 -9.15 7.94
C TYR A 130 5.14 -10.36 7.01
N ILE A 131 4.61 -10.18 5.80
CA ILE A 131 4.46 -11.27 4.82
C ILE A 131 5.84 -11.88 4.47
N ASN A 132 6.87 -11.06 4.29
CA ASN A 132 8.24 -11.54 4.06
C ASN A 132 8.71 -12.51 5.15
N SER A 133 8.36 -12.23 6.40
CA SER A 133 8.82 -13.03 7.55
C SER A 133 8.13 -14.40 7.68
N ILE A 134 6.94 -14.60 7.08
CA ILE A 134 6.11 -15.79 7.31
C ILE A 134 5.83 -16.62 6.06
N CYS A 135 6.16 -16.16 4.85
CA CYS A 135 5.66 -16.75 3.60
C CYS A 135 6.52 -17.87 3.01
N LYS A 136 7.68 -18.19 3.60
CA LYS A 136 8.55 -19.28 3.08
C LYS A 136 7.78 -20.59 2.99
N ASP A 137 7.86 -21.25 1.82
CA ASP A 137 7.20 -22.52 1.47
C ASP A 137 5.66 -22.51 1.57
N LYS A 138 5.04 -21.30 1.58
CA LYS A 138 3.60 -21.10 1.71
C LYS A 138 2.91 -20.83 0.38
N ASN A 139 1.64 -21.27 0.27
CA ASN A 139 0.72 -20.85 -0.78
C ASN A 139 0.06 -19.54 -0.36
N VAL A 140 0.24 -18.48 -1.12
CA VAL A 140 -0.22 -17.12 -0.79
C VAL A 140 -1.31 -16.70 -1.76
N LEU A 141 -2.44 -16.21 -1.23
CA LEU A 141 -3.47 -15.51 -1.98
C LEU A 141 -3.36 -14.00 -1.70
N ASN A 142 -3.22 -13.21 -2.76
CA ASN A 142 -3.12 -11.77 -2.70
C ASN A 142 -4.34 -11.16 -3.42
N LEU A 143 -5.34 -10.75 -2.67
CA LEU A 143 -6.57 -10.12 -3.17
C LEU A 143 -6.39 -8.60 -3.25
N PHE A 144 -6.93 -7.98 -4.31
CA PHE A 144 -6.72 -6.57 -4.66
C PHE A 144 -5.23 -6.26 -4.84
N SER A 145 -4.59 -7.12 -5.61
CA SER A 145 -3.13 -7.19 -5.64
C SER A 145 -2.44 -5.99 -6.29
N TYR A 146 -3.18 -5.11 -6.98
CA TYR A 146 -2.66 -3.93 -7.67
C TYR A 146 -1.41 -4.27 -8.49
N THR A 147 -0.27 -3.63 -8.25
CA THR A 147 1.03 -3.89 -8.90
C THR A 147 1.80 -5.05 -8.28
N CYS A 148 1.17 -5.87 -7.49
CA CYS A 148 1.67 -7.10 -6.89
C CYS A 148 2.88 -6.93 -5.95
N ALA A 149 3.00 -5.80 -5.23
CA ALA A 149 4.13 -5.58 -4.34
C ALA A 149 4.26 -6.66 -3.24
N PHE A 150 3.16 -7.11 -2.66
CA PHE A 150 3.15 -8.25 -1.73
C PHE A 150 3.64 -9.54 -2.38
N SER A 151 3.27 -9.79 -3.64
CA SER A 151 3.69 -10.98 -4.38
C SER A 151 5.20 -10.99 -4.65
N VAL A 152 5.76 -9.82 -5.02
CA VAL A 152 7.22 -9.67 -5.21
C VAL A 152 7.96 -10.04 -3.93
N VAL A 153 7.52 -9.50 -2.80
CA VAL A 153 8.08 -9.80 -1.47
C VAL A 153 7.97 -11.30 -1.16
N ALA A 154 6.77 -11.88 -1.35
CA ALA A 154 6.53 -13.29 -1.02
C ALA A 154 7.38 -14.25 -1.87
N ILE A 155 7.50 -14.01 -3.18
CA ILE A 155 8.33 -14.86 -4.06
C ILE A 155 9.82 -14.68 -3.73
N ASN A 156 10.27 -13.46 -3.42
CA ASN A 156 11.63 -13.21 -2.97
C ASN A 156 11.95 -13.99 -1.68
N ALA A 157 11.02 -14.03 -0.74
CA ALA A 157 11.11 -14.79 0.51
C ALA A 157 10.78 -16.30 0.36
N LYS A 158 10.78 -16.81 -0.89
CA LYS A 158 10.63 -18.24 -1.21
C LYS A 158 9.26 -18.83 -0.91
N ALA A 159 8.20 -18.07 -1.11
CA ALA A 159 6.85 -18.63 -1.15
C ALA A 159 6.78 -19.79 -2.19
N LYS A 160 5.95 -20.79 -1.90
CA LYS A 160 5.74 -21.93 -2.80
C LYS A 160 5.00 -21.49 -4.06
N GLN A 161 3.96 -20.69 -3.88
CA GLN A 161 3.14 -20.12 -4.96
C GLN A 161 2.48 -18.83 -4.48
N VAL A 162 2.27 -17.88 -5.39
CA VAL A 162 1.43 -16.69 -5.14
C VAL A 162 0.35 -16.58 -6.21
N VAL A 163 -0.88 -16.39 -5.78
CA VAL A 163 -2.03 -16.10 -6.63
C VAL A 163 -2.45 -14.65 -6.42
N ASN A 164 -2.26 -13.82 -7.44
CA ASN A 164 -2.65 -12.42 -7.44
C ASN A 164 -3.99 -12.26 -8.16
N VAL A 165 -4.95 -11.60 -7.53
CA VAL A 165 -6.26 -11.32 -8.10
C VAL A 165 -6.55 -9.84 -8.05
N ASP A 166 -6.78 -9.23 -9.21
CA ASP A 166 -7.14 -7.82 -9.36
C ASP A 166 -7.89 -7.59 -10.67
N MET A 167 -8.87 -6.71 -10.69
CA MET A 167 -9.61 -6.37 -11.92
C MET A 167 -8.76 -5.57 -12.92
N ALA A 168 -7.81 -4.78 -12.42
CA ALA A 168 -6.98 -3.89 -13.21
C ALA A 168 -5.87 -4.66 -13.95
N LYS A 169 -6.16 -5.14 -15.16
CA LYS A 169 -5.21 -5.89 -15.99
C LYS A 169 -3.87 -5.15 -16.17
N GLY A 170 -3.89 -3.82 -16.32
CA GLY A 170 -2.68 -3.00 -16.43
C GLY A 170 -1.81 -3.05 -15.17
N ALA A 171 -2.44 -3.03 -13.98
CA ALA A 171 -1.73 -3.17 -12.71
C ALA A 171 -1.05 -4.54 -12.57
N LEU A 172 -1.73 -5.62 -12.98
CA LEU A 172 -1.14 -6.97 -13.01
C LEU A 172 0.01 -7.08 -14.04
N THR A 173 -0.05 -6.35 -15.16
CA THR A 173 1.07 -6.27 -16.10
C THR A 173 2.28 -5.62 -15.43
N THR A 174 2.11 -4.49 -14.76
CA THR A 174 3.17 -3.86 -13.94
C THR A 174 3.65 -4.81 -12.85
N GLY A 175 2.74 -5.57 -12.23
CA GLY A 175 3.09 -6.60 -11.25
C GLY A 175 4.05 -7.66 -11.81
N ARG A 176 3.82 -8.13 -13.04
CA ARG A 176 4.74 -9.05 -13.75
C ARG A 176 6.10 -8.40 -14.01
N GLU A 177 6.10 -7.13 -14.46
CA GLU A 177 7.34 -6.37 -14.65
C GLU A 177 8.12 -6.22 -13.33
N ASN A 178 7.43 -5.97 -12.20
CA ASN A 178 8.05 -5.90 -10.88
C ASN A 178 8.74 -7.20 -10.47
N HIS A 179 8.18 -8.37 -10.81
CA HIS A 179 8.87 -9.65 -10.59
C HIS A 179 10.13 -9.75 -11.47
N HIS A 180 10.06 -9.39 -12.76
CA HIS A 180 11.21 -9.42 -13.66
C HIS A 180 12.32 -8.46 -13.25
N LEU A 181 11.99 -7.25 -12.77
CA LEU A 181 12.96 -6.28 -12.25
C LEU A 181 13.80 -6.83 -11.08
N ASN A 182 13.25 -7.81 -10.36
CA ASN A 182 13.89 -8.47 -9.23
C ASN A 182 14.43 -9.88 -9.58
N ASN A 183 14.48 -10.24 -10.86
CA ASN A 183 14.91 -11.57 -11.33
C ASN A 183 14.14 -12.74 -10.67
N LEU A 184 12.87 -12.55 -10.35
CA LEU A 184 12.03 -13.54 -9.70
C LEU A 184 11.33 -14.44 -10.72
N ASP A 185 11.26 -15.76 -10.41
CA ASP A 185 10.60 -16.75 -11.25
C ASP A 185 9.07 -16.59 -11.20
N THR A 186 8.48 -16.19 -12.32
CA THR A 186 7.03 -16.01 -12.44
C THR A 186 6.26 -17.31 -12.70
N LYS A 187 6.92 -18.47 -12.85
CA LYS A 187 6.25 -19.77 -12.95
C LYS A 187 5.46 -20.11 -11.69
N LYS A 188 5.88 -19.58 -10.56
CA LYS A 188 5.22 -19.71 -9.24
C LYS A 188 4.15 -18.67 -9.00
N VAL A 189 3.85 -17.80 -9.97
CA VAL A 189 2.96 -16.64 -9.81
C VAL A 189 1.80 -16.75 -10.79
N LYS A 190 0.59 -16.69 -10.25
CA LYS A 190 -0.64 -16.56 -11.04
C LYS A 190 -1.07 -15.09 -11.03
N PHE A 191 -1.42 -14.56 -12.20
CA PHE A 191 -1.96 -13.22 -12.38
C PHE A 191 -3.38 -13.35 -12.92
N MET A 192 -4.38 -13.12 -12.09
CA MET A 192 -5.79 -13.34 -12.39
C MET A 192 -6.52 -12.00 -12.55
N PRO A 193 -6.74 -11.50 -13.77
CA PRO A 193 -7.43 -10.24 -14.03
C PRO A 193 -8.96 -10.40 -13.91
N TYR A 194 -9.44 -10.65 -12.70
CA TYR A 194 -10.84 -10.96 -12.45
C TYR A 194 -11.44 -10.13 -11.31
N ASP A 195 -12.75 -9.92 -11.39
CA ASP A 195 -13.55 -9.47 -10.26
C ASP A 195 -13.54 -10.56 -9.16
N ILE A 196 -12.98 -10.24 -8.00
CA ILE A 196 -12.82 -11.15 -6.87
C ILE A 196 -14.17 -11.73 -6.46
N LEU A 197 -15.20 -10.86 -6.31
CA LEU A 197 -16.51 -11.26 -5.82
C LEU A 197 -17.26 -12.20 -6.77
N LYS A 198 -16.86 -12.27 -8.04
CA LYS A 198 -17.46 -13.13 -9.07
C LYS A 198 -16.59 -14.34 -9.44
N SER A 199 -15.40 -14.50 -8.84
CA SER A 199 -14.40 -15.46 -9.31
C SER A 199 -13.98 -16.51 -8.27
N TRP A 200 -14.77 -16.71 -7.21
CA TRP A 200 -14.43 -17.57 -6.09
C TRP A 200 -14.07 -19.01 -6.48
N ASN A 201 -14.80 -19.62 -7.42
CA ASN A 201 -14.50 -20.97 -7.88
C ASN A 201 -13.12 -21.08 -8.56
N ARG A 202 -12.71 -20.05 -9.30
CA ARG A 202 -11.39 -19.99 -9.92
C ARG A 202 -10.30 -19.79 -8.87
N ILE A 203 -10.53 -18.91 -7.90
CA ILE A 203 -9.61 -18.66 -6.80
C ILE A 203 -9.44 -19.92 -5.95
N LYS A 204 -10.53 -20.58 -5.58
CA LYS A 204 -10.53 -21.82 -4.80
C LYS A 204 -9.73 -22.95 -5.48
N LYS A 205 -9.78 -23.03 -6.81
CA LYS A 205 -9.10 -24.07 -7.59
C LYS A 205 -7.57 -24.02 -7.47
N GLU A 206 -7.01 -22.85 -7.18
CA GLU A 206 -5.56 -22.63 -7.01
C GLU A 206 -5.10 -22.81 -5.54
N GLY A 207 -6.03 -22.99 -4.59
CA GLY A 207 -5.75 -23.23 -3.17
C GLY A 207 -5.53 -24.70 -2.80
N PRO A 208 -5.54 -25.05 -1.50
CA PRO A 208 -5.78 -24.15 -0.36
C PRO A 208 -4.60 -23.19 -0.07
N TYR A 209 -4.90 -22.10 0.65
CA TYR A 209 -3.93 -21.05 0.93
C TYR A 209 -3.52 -21.02 2.39
N ASP A 210 -2.21 -20.88 2.62
CA ASP A 210 -1.61 -20.74 3.95
C ASP A 210 -1.60 -19.30 4.44
N ILE A 211 -1.57 -18.37 3.50
CA ILE A 211 -1.61 -16.93 3.76
C ILE A 211 -2.61 -16.29 2.80
N ILE A 212 -3.51 -15.46 3.33
CA ILE A 212 -4.45 -14.67 2.54
C ILE A 212 -4.27 -13.20 2.89
N ILE A 213 -4.02 -12.36 1.87
CA ILE A 213 -3.89 -10.92 1.99
C ILE A 213 -5.15 -10.30 1.41
N ILE A 214 -5.80 -9.43 2.17
CA ILE A 214 -7.01 -8.71 1.80
C ILE A 214 -6.72 -7.22 1.98
N ASP A 215 -6.40 -6.54 0.87
CA ASP A 215 -6.06 -5.10 0.86
C ASP A 215 -6.94 -4.34 -0.13
N PRO A 216 -8.26 -4.25 0.16
CA PRO A 216 -9.20 -3.61 -0.74
C PRO A 216 -9.09 -2.07 -0.69
N PRO A 217 -9.48 -1.37 -1.76
CA PRO A 217 -9.74 0.05 -1.68
C PRO A 217 -10.90 0.30 -0.71
N SER A 218 -10.88 1.45 0.01
CA SER A 218 -12.00 1.84 0.88
C SER A 218 -13.31 1.91 0.10
N PHE A 219 -13.25 2.46 -1.10
CA PHE A 219 -14.34 2.54 -2.05
C PHE A 219 -13.83 2.53 -3.49
N GLN A 220 -14.42 1.66 -4.32
CA GLN A 220 -14.22 1.65 -5.77
C GLN A 220 -15.57 1.56 -6.47
N LYS A 221 -15.97 2.63 -7.16
CA LYS A 221 -17.27 2.72 -7.85
C LYS A 221 -17.51 1.51 -8.75
N GLY A 222 -18.62 0.81 -8.52
CA GLY A 222 -19.05 -0.34 -9.33
C GLY A 222 -18.38 -1.68 -9.02
N SER A 223 -17.40 -1.74 -8.09
CA SER A 223 -16.72 -3.00 -7.78
C SER A 223 -16.56 -3.33 -6.30
N PHE A 224 -16.32 -2.36 -5.42
CA PHE A 224 -16.10 -2.63 -4.00
C PHE A 224 -16.47 -1.44 -3.09
N ALA A 225 -17.16 -1.75 -2.00
CA ALA A 225 -17.41 -0.84 -0.88
C ALA A 225 -17.13 -1.58 0.43
N ALA A 226 -16.15 -1.12 1.22
CA ALA A 226 -15.71 -1.81 2.44
C ALA A 226 -16.86 -2.18 3.37
N THR A 227 -17.82 -1.28 3.58
CA THR A 227 -18.99 -1.48 4.45
C THR A 227 -19.90 -2.64 4.04
N LYS A 228 -19.94 -3.01 2.75
CA LYS A 228 -20.85 -4.03 2.20
C LYS A 228 -20.16 -5.29 1.69
N ASP A 229 -18.95 -5.13 1.18
CA ASP A 229 -18.32 -6.20 0.39
C ASP A 229 -17.24 -6.95 1.18
N TYR A 230 -16.71 -6.37 2.25
CA TYR A 230 -15.71 -7.02 3.08
C TYR A 230 -16.25 -8.33 3.68
N GLU A 231 -17.48 -8.32 4.15
CA GLU A 231 -18.17 -9.50 4.67
C GLU A 231 -18.24 -10.64 3.64
N LYS A 232 -18.46 -10.32 2.35
CA LYS A 232 -18.51 -11.34 1.28
C LYS A 232 -17.19 -12.06 1.10
N ILE A 233 -16.08 -11.36 1.35
CA ILE A 233 -14.74 -11.95 1.30
C ILE A 233 -14.53 -12.83 2.53
N ILE A 234 -14.83 -12.33 3.71
CA ILE A 234 -14.65 -13.04 4.98
C ILE A 234 -15.45 -14.36 4.98
N LYS A 235 -16.68 -14.35 4.47
CA LYS A 235 -17.52 -15.57 4.30
C LYS A 235 -16.86 -16.65 3.45
N LYS A 236 -15.91 -16.29 2.58
CA LYS A 236 -15.21 -17.25 1.70
C LYS A 236 -13.92 -17.80 2.30
N LEU A 237 -13.39 -17.20 3.35
CA LEU A 237 -12.13 -17.64 3.94
C LEU A 237 -12.10 -19.11 4.38
N PRO A 238 -13.15 -19.65 5.04
CA PRO A 238 -13.14 -21.05 5.43
C PRO A 238 -12.97 -22.04 4.27
N GLU A 239 -13.48 -21.68 3.08
CA GLU A 239 -13.38 -22.51 1.87
C GLU A 239 -12.03 -22.40 1.14
N LEU A 240 -11.29 -21.30 1.38
CA LEU A 240 -10.04 -20.98 0.69
C LEU A 240 -8.81 -21.37 1.51
N ALA A 241 -8.93 -21.38 2.82
CA ALA A 241 -7.82 -21.47 3.76
C ALA A 241 -7.40 -22.90 4.07
N SER A 242 -6.09 -23.14 4.17
CA SER A 242 -5.51 -24.33 4.80
C SER A 242 -5.80 -24.35 6.32
N GLU A 243 -5.41 -25.42 7.01
CA GLU A 243 -5.68 -25.61 8.45
C GLU A 243 -5.03 -24.52 9.32
N ASN A 244 -3.82 -24.09 8.99
CA ASN A 244 -3.06 -23.10 9.76
C ASN A 244 -2.97 -21.74 9.04
N CYS A 245 -4.02 -21.35 8.33
CA CYS A 245 -4.02 -20.15 7.51
C CYS A 245 -3.92 -18.87 8.36
N ILE A 246 -3.07 -17.95 7.89
CA ILE A 246 -2.95 -16.59 8.42
C ILE A 246 -3.60 -15.62 7.42
N VAL A 247 -4.39 -14.68 7.92
CA VAL A 247 -5.00 -13.62 7.13
C VAL A 247 -4.42 -12.27 7.55
N LEU A 248 -3.87 -11.53 6.60
CA LEU A 248 -3.61 -10.09 6.73
C LEU A 248 -4.80 -9.35 6.12
N SER A 249 -5.58 -8.72 6.98
CA SER A 249 -6.79 -7.96 6.62
C SER A 249 -6.52 -6.47 6.79
N CYS A 250 -6.49 -5.73 5.68
CA CYS A 250 -6.16 -4.31 5.66
C CYS A 250 -7.43 -3.46 5.54
N LEU A 251 -7.50 -2.37 6.30
CA LEU A 251 -8.60 -1.41 6.24
C LEU A 251 -8.05 0.02 6.24
N ASN A 252 -8.17 0.68 5.09
CA ASN A 252 -7.79 2.09 4.93
C ASN A 252 -9.04 2.96 4.76
N ALA A 253 -9.89 2.97 5.80
CA ALA A 253 -11.12 3.75 5.88
C ALA A 253 -11.13 4.45 7.26
N PRO A 254 -10.92 5.79 7.31
CA PRO A 254 -10.86 6.53 8.56
C PRO A 254 -12.15 6.54 9.37
N GLU A 255 -13.28 6.30 8.70
CA GLU A 255 -14.63 6.21 9.28
C GLU A 255 -14.93 4.85 9.94
N LEU A 256 -14.11 3.84 9.70
CA LEU A 256 -14.26 2.49 10.23
C LEU A 256 -13.08 2.16 11.15
N ASP A 257 -13.36 1.72 12.34
CA ASP A 257 -12.36 1.26 13.31
C ASP A 257 -11.95 -0.21 13.11
N SER A 258 -11.02 -0.67 13.93
CA SER A 258 -10.56 -2.08 13.89
C SER A 258 -11.66 -3.06 14.26
N ASP A 259 -12.61 -2.65 15.10
CA ASP A 259 -13.67 -3.53 15.58
C ASP A 259 -14.66 -3.88 14.49
N PHE A 260 -14.83 -3.00 13.50
CA PHE A 260 -15.61 -3.32 12.28
C PHE A 260 -15.15 -4.63 11.63
N ILE A 261 -13.85 -4.81 11.44
CA ILE A 261 -13.32 -6.05 10.84
C ILE A 261 -13.38 -7.22 11.81
N LYS A 262 -13.04 -7.01 13.09
CA LYS A 262 -13.06 -8.07 14.10
C LYS A 262 -14.45 -8.69 14.24
N GLN A 263 -15.50 -7.86 14.33
CA GLN A 263 -16.90 -8.31 14.38
C GLN A 263 -17.29 -9.11 13.13
N LYS A 264 -16.86 -8.69 11.95
CA LYS A 264 -17.11 -9.45 10.70
C LYS A 264 -16.43 -10.82 10.72
N PHE A 265 -15.22 -10.94 11.26
CA PHE A 265 -14.56 -12.24 11.42
C PHE A 265 -15.28 -13.11 12.45
N GLU A 266 -15.70 -12.56 13.59
CA GLU A 266 -16.46 -13.28 14.62
C GLU A 266 -17.78 -13.83 14.07
N GLU A 267 -18.49 -13.04 13.26
CA GLU A 267 -19.78 -13.42 12.69
C GLU A 267 -19.66 -14.42 11.55
N PHE A 268 -18.74 -14.20 10.60
CA PHE A 268 -18.73 -14.92 9.31
C PHE A 268 -17.60 -15.93 9.13
N ALA A 269 -16.56 -15.85 9.94
CA ALA A 269 -15.43 -16.78 9.90
C ALA A 269 -14.90 -17.04 11.34
N PRO A 270 -15.72 -17.55 12.26
CA PRO A 270 -15.41 -17.64 13.70
C PRO A 270 -14.19 -18.52 14.03
N THR A 271 -13.76 -19.37 13.10
CA THR A 271 -12.52 -20.17 13.23
C THR A 271 -11.26 -19.31 13.09
N PHE A 272 -11.36 -18.09 12.55
CA PHE A 272 -10.24 -17.16 12.48
C PHE A 272 -10.26 -16.23 13.67
N LYS A 273 -9.25 -16.31 14.52
CA LYS A 273 -9.15 -15.45 15.72
C LYS A 273 -8.19 -14.29 15.46
N PHE A 274 -8.57 -13.13 15.95
CA PHE A 274 -7.71 -11.96 15.93
C PHE A 274 -6.45 -12.25 16.75
N GLU A 275 -5.28 -11.97 16.17
CA GLU A 275 -3.99 -12.16 16.81
C GLU A 275 -3.41 -10.82 17.26
N LYS A 276 -3.26 -9.89 16.30
CA LYS A 276 -2.67 -8.58 16.55
C LYS A 276 -2.97 -7.59 15.43
N ARG A 277 -2.78 -6.30 15.71
CA ARG A 277 -2.62 -5.25 14.73
C ARG A 277 -1.11 -4.99 14.53
N LEU A 278 -0.66 -4.82 13.29
CA LEU A 278 0.69 -4.34 13.01
C LEU A 278 0.73 -2.84 13.28
N GLU A 279 1.76 -2.38 13.99
CA GLU A 279 1.99 -0.96 14.22
C GLU A 279 2.37 -0.26 12.91
N ASN A 280 1.84 0.95 12.68
CA ASN A 280 2.23 1.75 11.54
C ASN A 280 3.68 2.22 11.68
N LEU A 281 4.36 2.45 10.56
CA LEU A 281 5.70 3.03 10.57
C LEU A 281 5.67 4.43 11.17
N LYS A 282 6.73 4.82 11.86
CA LYS A 282 6.86 6.13 12.53
C LYS A 282 6.67 7.32 11.58
N GLU A 283 6.97 7.13 10.30
CA GLU A 283 6.79 8.12 9.25
C GLU A 283 5.32 8.42 8.93
N PHE A 284 4.41 7.53 9.33
CA PHE A 284 2.96 7.67 9.15
C PHE A 284 2.28 8.08 10.45
N ILE A 285 2.85 9.09 11.10
CA ILE A 285 2.36 9.62 12.38
C ILE A 285 0.89 10.04 12.28
N THR A 286 0.12 9.71 13.31
CA THR A 286 -1.31 10.06 13.42
C THR A 286 -1.65 10.50 14.83
N ASN A 287 -2.67 11.33 14.97
CA ASN A 287 -3.25 11.67 16.27
C ASN A 287 -4.31 10.65 16.74
N ASN A 288 -4.72 9.72 15.84
CA ASN A 288 -5.68 8.68 16.14
C ASN A 288 -5.41 7.43 15.29
N GLU A 289 -4.88 6.37 15.92
CA GLU A 289 -4.55 5.13 15.25
C GLU A 289 -5.76 4.45 14.57
N GLU A 290 -6.97 4.60 15.10
CA GLU A 290 -8.17 4.02 14.47
C GLU A 290 -8.57 4.73 13.18
N LYS A 291 -8.10 5.95 12.94
CA LYS A 291 -8.28 6.67 11.67
C LYS A 291 -7.18 6.42 10.65
N SER A 292 -6.09 5.75 11.06
CA SER A 292 -4.98 5.37 10.18
C SER A 292 -5.23 4.04 9.48
N LEU A 293 -4.26 3.60 8.66
CA LEU A 293 -4.26 2.26 8.07
C LEU A 293 -4.24 1.19 9.16
N LYS A 294 -5.15 0.24 9.06
CA LYS A 294 -5.30 -0.89 9.98
C LYS A 294 -4.87 -2.18 9.28
N ASN A 295 -3.75 -2.75 9.71
CA ASN A 295 -3.22 -4.03 9.27
C ASN A 295 -3.48 -5.07 10.36
N LEU A 296 -4.56 -5.86 10.22
CA LEU A 296 -5.04 -6.80 11.23
C LEU A 296 -4.68 -8.23 10.86
N ILE A 297 -4.11 -8.96 11.80
CA ILE A 297 -3.72 -10.36 11.63
C ILE A 297 -4.74 -11.26 12.30
N PHE A 298 -5.24 -12.22 11.54
CA PHE A 298 -6.10 -13.29 12.04
C PHE A 298 -5.45 -14.65 11.74
N LYS A 299 -5.61 -15.60 12.65
CA LYS A 299 -5.17 -16.99 12.48
C LYS A 299 -6.34 -17.94 12.56
N LYS A 300 -6.39 -18.89 11.63
CA LYS A 300 -7.32 -20.00 11.67
C LYS A 300 -6.92 -20.93 12.83
N GLN A 301 -7.86 -21.21 13.68
CA GLN A 301 -7.73 -22.22 14.74
C GLN A 301 -8.42 -23.49 14.31
N ASN A 302 -7.80 -24.64 14.58
CA ASN A 302 -8.44 -25.93 14.36
C ASN A 302 -9.63 -26.03 15.31
N SER A 303 -10.79 -26.44 14.80
CA SER A 303 -11.92 -26.83 15.66
C SER A 303 -11.48 -28.05 16.46
N ASN A 304 -11.41 -27.91 17.78
CA ASN A 304 -11.24 -29.06 18.68
C ASN A 304 -12.40 -30.00 18.53
#